data_92a3c3115576965074fb161058844d21
#
_entry.id   92a3c3115576965074fb161058844d21
#
_cell.length_a   1.000
_cell.length_b   1.000
_cell.length_c   1.000
_cell.angle_alpha   90.00
_cell.angle_beta   90.00
_cell.angle_gamma   90.00
#
_symmetry.space_group_name_H-M   'P 1'
#
loop_
_entity.id
_entity.type
_entity.pdbx_description
1 polymer ?
#
loop_
_entity_poly.entity_id
_entity_poly.type
_entity_poly.pdbx_seq_one_letter_code
_entity_poly.pdbx_strand_id
1 'polypeptide(L)'
;MSPSARLHARRRSGLGNRPPEMKIVDAFHVGEQTARPRMNWLDERGADLLNTRLLDLLESHGVVVMHREAYQALIGAGAREGREPHRLRLPKKLVLEALAATPKHARLCGKRPECDIDLPRADGGFIMRTGTGAHGFVDPENGAYRNMQLADVVTIAAVAGQLDEIGFIAHPFVHGVPELTSDIHSYAALSRRTVKHVWMQPYNKENVAWLLRLAAAAAGGEQNLRERPSTSCIVCSFTPLEFKVMDIEAMIACGHYGVPIHACSLPSAGGTGPITVPGMVLMAVSEIVAMITMAHVLAPLTPVIATPLIFTLDMRTGRSLQACVESLQAAGMAIEFLKQRLGLLAHSYGAGSDTPDADAQSMAERALLGQTVAMAGADILGGVGQLECATVFSPVQAVLDNELGGMLRRYLAIQQPDDESVNWSELSAMRAGGHFLDSSHTLKYCRRQYRPRVFLRENRDGYEASKRRDALDHAREICLGFMANSPPPAIQDEIQCREMEILVASADREILAAEAANTGAREEI
;
A
#
# COMPACT_ATOMS: atom_id res chain seq x y z
N MET A 1 -49.32 -11.96 -30.90
CA MET A 1 -48.48 -11.22 -29.96
C MET A 1 -48.23 -12.12 -28.74
N SER A 2 -47.04 -12.64 -28.59
CA SER A 2 -46.64 -13.66 -27.62
C SER A 2 -46.52 -13.03 -26.18
N PRO A 3 -46.78 -13.80 -25.11
CA PRO A 3 -46.71 -13.31 -23.71
C PRO A 3 -45.33 -12.85 -23.23
N SER A 4 -44.28 -13.12 -23.97
CA SER A 4 -42.90 -12.76 -23.59
C SER A 4 -42.57 -11.25 -23.72
N ALA A 5 -43.34 -10.50 -24.48
CA ALA A 5 -43.10 -9.07 -24.72
C ALA A 5 -43.56 -8.12 -23.58
N ARG A 6 -44.28 -8.63 -22.57
CA ARG A 6 -44.83 -7.77 -21.50
C ARG A 6 -43.99 -7.77 -20.21
N LEU A 7 -42.96 -8.63 -20.09
CA LEU A 7 -42.10 -8.67 -18.87
C LEU A 7 -40.92 -7.69 -18.90
N HIS A 8 -40.55 -7.19 -20.07
CA HIS A 8 -39.38 -6.29 -20.19
C HIS A 8 -39.67 -4.79 -20.04
N ALA A 9 -40.96 -4.38 -20.06
CA ALA A 9 -41.35 -2.97 -20.06
C ALA A 9 -41.53 -2.36 -18.65
N ARG A 10 -41.49 -3.12 -17.55
CA ARG A 10 -41.76 -2.64 -16.18
C ARG A 10 -40.54 -2.43 -15.25
N ARG A 11 -39.31 -2.50 -15.74
CA ARG A 11 -38.09 -2.30 -14.92
C ARG A 11 -37.29 -1.03 -15.23
N ARG A 12 -37.84 -0.06 -15.94
CA ARG A 12 -37.15 1.21 -16.29
C ARG A 12 -37.56 2.46 -15.50
N SER A 13 -38.28 2.33 -14.40
CA SER A 13 -38.63 3.51 -13.57
C SER A 13 -38.40 3.18 -12.10
N GLY A 14 -37.18 3.41 -11.62
CA GLY A 14 -36.88 3.22 -10.19
C GLY A 14 -35.42 3.28 -9.78
N LEU A 15 -34.56 3.94 -10.56
CA LEU A 15 -33.24 4.36 -10.06
C LEU A 15 -33.40 5.75 -9.43
N GLY A 16 -34.06 5.79 -8.29
CA GLY A 16 -34.05 6.94 -7.41
C GLY A 16 -32.65 7.15 -6.85
N ASN A 17 -32.16 8.39 -6.93
CA ASN A 17 -30.95 8.90 -6.31
C ASN A 17 -30.91 8.58 -4.81
N ARG A 18 -30.41 7.41 -4.42
CA ARG A 18 -29.78 7.18 -3.13
C ARG A 18 -28.32 6.94 -3.41
N PRO A 19 -27.38 7.69 -2.78
CA PRO A 19 -25.99 7.26 -2.77
C PRO A 19 -25.98 5.83 -2.21
N PRO A 20 -25.21 4.91 -2.78
CA PRO A 20 -25.12 3.57 -2.24
C PRO A 20 -24.56 3.70 -0.81
N GLU A 21 -25.34 3.30 0.20
CA GLU A 21 -24.78 2.94 1.51
C GLU A 21 -23.80 1.79 1.25
N MET A 22 -22.53 2.12 1.12
CA MET A 22 -21.45 1.16 0.97
C MET A 22 -21.16 0.57 2.35
N LYS A 23 -21.90 -0.45 2.72
CA LYS A 23 -21.43 -1.41 3.71
C LYS A 23 -20.56 -2.41 2.96
N ILE A 24 -19.33 -2.61 3.45
CA ILE A 24 -18.59 -3.82 3.14
C ILE A 24 -19.55 -4.97 3.42
N VAL A 25 -20.10 -5.55 2.38
CA VAL A 25 -20.90 -6.76 2.54
C VAL A 25 -19.88 -7.85 2.80
N ASP A 26 -19.67 -8.15 4.08
CA ASP A 26 -19.05 -9.41 4.46
C ASP A 26 -19.91 -10.51 3.83
N ALA A 27 -19.50 -10.95 2.66
CA ALA A 27 -20.19 -12.00 1.92
C ALA A 27 -20.15 -13.34 2.66
N PHE A 28 -19.38 -13.40 3.75
CA PHE A 28 -19.28 -14.52 4.69
C PHE A 28 -19.64 -14.04 6.09
N HIS A 29 -20.66 -14.64 6.67
CA HIS A 29 -20.93 -14.47 8.09
C HIS A 29 -19.77 -15.06 8.91
N VAL A 30 -19.40 -14.35 9.98
CA VAL A 30 -18.58 -14.87 11.07
C VAL A 30 -19.21 -16.20 11.52
N GLY A 31 -18.55 -17.32 11.22
CA GLY A 31 -19.03 -18.67 11.53
C GLY A 31 -18.80 -19.72 10.44
N GLU A 32 -18.65 -19.32 9.17
CA GLU A 32 -18.24 -20.25 8.12
C GLU A 32 -16.72 -20.51 8.23
N GLN A 33 -16.32 -21.77 8.30
CA GLN A 33 -14.91 -22.15 8.29
C GLN A 33 -14.32 -21.78 6.92
N THR A 34 -13.51 -20.73 6.89
CA THR A 34 -12.80 -20.29 5.69
C THR A 34 -11.34 -20.68 5.77
N ALA A 35 -10.80 -21.21 4.68
CA ALA A 35 -9.37 -21.38 4.50
C ALA A 35 -8.79 -20.22 3.70
N ARG A 36 -7.57 -19.86 4.03
CA ARG A 36 -6.77 -18.91 3.24
C ARG A 36 -5.69 -19.69 2.50
N PRO A 37 -5.77 -19.84 1.18
CA PRO A 37 -4.72 -20.50 0.42
C PRO A 37 -3.43 -19.71 0.54
N ARG A 38 -2.31 -20.44 0.65
CA ARG A 38 -0.97 -19.89 0.67
C ARG A 38 -0.17 -20.47 -0.48
N MET A 39 0.72 -19.67 -1.04
CA MET A 39 1.71 -20.12 -2.01
C MET A 39 3.05 -20.16 -1.30
N ASN A 40 3.74 -21.29 -1.38
CA ASN A 40 5.07 -21.45 -0.81
C ASN A 40 6.12 -21.27 -1.91
N TRP A 41 6.99 -20.29 -1.72
CA TRP A 41 8.11 -19.94 -2.60
C TRP A 41 9.41 -20.55 -2.12
N LEU A 42 9.49 -20.87 -0.83
CA LEU A 42 10.67 -21.39 -0.16
C LEU A 42 10.40 -22.80 0.38
N ASP A 43 11.34 -23.69 0.19
CA ASP A 43 11.44 -24.89 1.02
C ASP A 43 12.19 -24.58 2.33
N GLU A 44 12.14 -25.49 3.30
CA GLU A 44 12.80 -25.33 4.60
C GLU A 44 14.29 -25.02 4.46
N ARG A 45 14.96 -25.69 3.53
CA ARG A 45 16.40 -25.49 3.28
C ARG A 45 16.69 -24.07 2.74
N GLY A 46 15.87 -23.59 1.82
CA GLY A 46 15.97 -22.23 1.26
C GLY A 46 15.72 -21.18 2.33
N ALA A 47 14.69 -21.37 3.16
CA ALA A 47 14.37 -20.47 4.27
C ALA A 47 15.50 -20.43 5.32
N ASP A 48 16.07 -21.57 5.69
CA ASP A 48 17.22 -21.66 6.62
C ASP A 48 18.48 -21.01 6.05
N LEU A 49 18.73 -21.20 4.75
CA LEU A 49 19.85 -20.56 4.07
C LEU A 49 19.71 -19.03 4.08
N LEU A 50 18.54 -18.49 3.70
CA LEU A 50 18.28 -17.04 3.73
C LEU A 50 18.46 -16.48 5.14
N ASN A 51 17.92 -17.14 6.17
CA ASN A 51 18.04 -16.72 7.56
C ASN A 51 19.51 -16.70 8.02
N THR A 52 20.27 -17.75 7.70
CA THR A 52 21.69 -17.84 8.04
C THR A 52 22.49 -16.73 7.35
N ARG A 53 22.28 -16.53 6.05
CA ARG A 53 23.02 -15.54 5.26
C ARG A 53 22.66 -14.10 5.61
N LEU A 54 21.41 -13.83 5.97
CA LEU A 54 20.98 -12.55 6.52
C LEU A 54 21.78 -12.19 7.78
N LEU A 55 21.80 -13.10 8.75
CA LEU A 55 22.53 -12.89 10.00
C LEU A 55 24.05 -12.78 9.78
N ASP A 56 24.61 -13.59 8.90
CA ASP A 56 26.03 -13.53 8.53
C ASP A 56 26.36 -12.19 7.85
N LEU A 57 25.52 -11.70 6.93
CA LEU A 57 25.73 -10.44 6.23
C LEU A 57 25.74 -9.25 7.20
N LEU A 58 24.75 -9.18 8.09
CA LEU A 58 24.66 -8.10 9.07
C LEU A 58 25.79 -8.14 10.11
N GLU A 59 26.24 -9.33 10.54
CA GLU A 59 27.31 -9.46 11.52
C GLU A 59 28.69 -9.26 10.93
N SER A 60 28.96 -9.77 9.72
CA SER A 60 30.31 -9.76 9.13
C SER A 60 30.56 -8.51 8.28
N HIS A 61 29.59 -8.10 7.46
CA HIS A 61 29.68 -6.94 6.58
C HIS A 61 29.04 -5.70 7.20
N GLY A 62 27.82 -5.84 7.72
CA GLY A 62 27.10 -4.77 8.38
C GLY A 62 26.51 -3.73 7.41
N VAL A 63 26.19 -2.56 7.94
CA VAL A 63 25.49 -1.47 7.24
C VAL A 63 26.19 -0.13 7.45
N VAL A 64 26.01 0.81 6.53
CA VAL A 64 26.52 2.18 6.67
C VAL A 64 25.41 3.06 7.26
N VAL A 65 25.73 3.78 8.36
CA VAL A 65 24.81 4.65 9.09
C VAL A 65 25.38 6.07 9.07
N MET A 66 24.78 6.95 8.25
CA MET A 66 25.30 8.30 8.02
C MET A 66 24.91 9.31 9.12
N HIS A 67 24.11 8.89 10.10
CA HIS A 67 23.64 9.73 11.20
C HIS A 67 24.52 9.52 12.45
N ARG A 68 25.21 10.58 12.88
CA ARG A 68 26.22 10.50 13.96
C ARG A 68 25.66 9.98 15.29
N GLU A 69 24.53 10.53 15.74
CA GLU A 69 23.94 10.17 17.05
C GLU A 69 23.41 8.73 17.02
N ALA A 70 22.73 8.34 15.93
CA ALA A 70 22.28 6.96 15.75
C ALA A 70 23.43 5.96 15.69
N TYR A 71 24.55 6.33 15.03
CA TYR A 71 25.77 5.53 15.02
C TYR A 71 26.26 5.25 16.44
N GLN A 72 26.34 6.30 17.30
CA GLN A 72 26.78 6.16 18.68
C GLN A 72 25.79 5.36 19.53
N ALA A 73 24.49 5.57 19.35
CA ALA A 73 23.46 4.82 20.04
C ALA A 73 23.53 3.31 19.71
N LEU A 74 23.75 2.97 18.44
CA LEU A 74 23.91 1.59 18.01
C LEU A 74 25.20 0.93 18.57
N ILE A 75 26.31 1.66 18.63
CA ILE A 75 27.53 1.20 19.33
C ILE A 75 27.21 0.90 20.80
N GLY A 76 26.52 1.83 21.48
CA GLY A 76 26.09 1.66 22.88
C GLY A 76 25.18 0.44 23.08
N ALA A 77 24.38 0.08 22.08
CA ALA A 77 23.53 -1.10 22.08
C ALA A 77 24.26 -2.41 21.69
N GLY A 78 25.55 -2.35 21.38
CA GLY A 78 26.39 -3.51 21.11
C GLY A 78 26.74 -3.74 19.64
N ALA A 79 26.41 -2.84 18.72
CA ALA A 79 26.95 -2.85 17.37
C ALA A 79 28.47 -2.63 17.41
N ARG A 80 29.17 -3.09 16.37
CA ARG A 80 30.65 -3.02 16.30
C ARG A 80 31.04 -2.22 15.07
N GLU A 81 32.12 -1.46 15.19
CA GLU A 81 32.69 -0.72 14.07
C GLU A 81 33.14 -1.68 12.94
N GLY A 82 32.79 -1.29 11.71
CA GLY A 82 33.27 -1.95 10.50
C GLY A 82 34.64 -1.44 10.05
N ARG A 83 35.09 -1.88 8.87
CA ARG A 83 36.37 -1.45 8.30
C ARG A 83 36.31 -0.11 7.58
N GLU A 84 35.12 0.24 7.10
CA GLU A 84 34.85 1.47 6.33
C GLU A 84 34.28 2.55 7.24
N PRO A 85 34.44 3.84 6.92
CA PRO A 85 33.82 4.91 7.66
C PRO A 85 32.29 4.73 7.75
N HIS A 86 31.72 5.07 8.90
CA HIS A 86 30.27 4.97 9.18
C HIS A 86 29.66 3.57 9.08
N ARG A 87 30.46 2.51 8.85
CA ARG A 87 29.99 1.14 8.81
C ARG A 87 29.87 0.55 10.20
N LEU A 88 28.73 -0.04 10.50
CA LEU A 88 28.43 -0.79 11.71
C LEU A 88 28.13 -2.25 11.37
N ARG A 89 28.74 -3.16 12.08
CA ARG A 89 28.38 -4.57 12.08
C ARG A 89 27.37 -4.83 13.18
N LEU A 90 26.27 -5.49 12.84
CA LEU A 90 25.17 -5.79 13.76
C LEU A 90 25.32 -7.24 14.24
N PRO A 91 25.75 -7.50 15.48
CA PRO A 91 25.89 -8.86 16.01
C PRO A 91 24.56 -9.61 15.97
N LYS A 92 24.60 -10.91 15.67
CA LYS A 92 23.41 -11.79 15.63
C LYS A 92 22.52 -11.64 16.86
N LYS A 93 23.15 -11.52 18.05
CA LYS A 93 22.42 -11.31 19.31
C LYS A 93 21.52 -10.07 19.25
N LEU A 94 22.08 -8.92 18.87
CA LEU A 94 21.34 -7.65 18.77
C LEU A 94 20.20 -7.76 17.74
N VAL A 95 20.45 -8.36 16.58
CA VAL A 95 19.45 -8.57 15.54
C VAL A 95 18.30 -9.46 16.03
N LEU A 96 18.60 -10.57 16.69
CA LEU A 96 17.59 -11.49 17.22
C LEU A 96 16.78 -10.86 18.36
N GLU A 97 17.40 -10.08 19.24
CA GLU A 97 16.72 -9.31 20.28
C GLU A 97 15.77 -8.28 19.67
N ALA A 98 16.19 -7.55 18.65
CA ALA A 98 15.35 -6.60 17.92
C ALA A 98 14.15 -7.27 17.24
N LEU A 99 14.35 -8.40 16.55
CA LEU A 99 13.28 -9.16 15.93
C LEU A 99 12.27 -9.70 16.94
N ALA A 100 12.73 -10.14 18.12
CA ALA A 100 11.88 -10.62 19.20
C ALA A 100 11.07 -9.49 19.85
N ALA A 101 11.66 -8.31 20.01
CA ALA A 101 11.05 -7.14 20.66
C ALA A 101 10.10 -6.35 19.73
N THR A 102 10.25 -6.51 18.40
CA THR A 102 9.41 -5.79 17.43
C THR A 102 7.93 -6.12 17.60
N PRO A 103 7.04 -5.11 17.73
CA PRO A 103 5.60 -5.31 17.85
C PRO A 103 5.05 -6.13 16.67
N LYS A 104 4.27 -7.17 16.99
CA LYS A 104 3.62 -8.05 16.00
C LYS A 104 2.24 -7.54 15.58
N HIS A 105 1.81 -6.43 16.13
CA HIS A 105 0.56 -5.74 15.85
C HIS A 105 0.83 -4.26 15.60
N ALA A 106 0.08 -3.68 14.68
CA ALA A 106 0.06 -2.25 14.44
C ALA A 106 -1.38 -1.80 14.23
N ARG A 107 -1.71 -0.61 14.73
CA ARG A 107 -2.97 0.05 14.44
C ARG A 107 -2.70 1.29 13.61
N LEU A 108 -3.27 1.34 12.41
CA LEU A 108 -3.25 2.49 11.51
C LEU A 108 -4.61 3.18 11.63
N CYS A 109 -4.68 4.25 12.42
CA CYS A 109 -5.94 4.91 12.69
C CYS A 109 -6.34 5.83 11.53
N GLY A 110 -7.63 5.84 11.20
CA GLY A 110 -8.24 6.92 10.45
C GLY A 110 -8.60 8.09 11.37
N LYS A 111 -9.15 9.17 10.80
CA LYS A 111 -9.71 10.26 11.60
C LYS A 111 -11.03 9.86 12.28
N ARG A 112 -11.64 8.77 11.82
CA ARG A 112 -12.85 8.18 12.40
C ARG A 112 -12.58 6.72 12.75
N PRO A 113 -13.13 6.20 13.86
CA PRO A 113 -12.91 4.82 14.30
C PRO A 113 -13.25 3.75 13.26
N GLU A 114 -14.27 3.98 12.42
CA GLU A 114 -14.65 3.08 11.33
C GLU A 114 -13.61 2.97 10.21
N CYS A 115 -12.64 3.87 10.18
CA CYS A 115 -11.51 3.86 9.25
C CYS A 115 -10.23 3.31 9.87
N ASP A 116 -10.29 2.79 11.10
CA ASP A 116 -9.12 2.19 11.75
C ASP A 116 -8.81 0.82 11.14
N ILE A 117 -7.53 0.52 11.07
CA ILE A 117 -7.00 -0.72 10.50
C ILE A 117 -6.13 -1.38 11.56
N ASP A 118 -6.53 -2.56 12.02
CA ASP A 118 -5.70 -3.39 12.86
C ASP A 118 -4.92 -4.40 12.01
N LEU A 119 -3.61 -4.49 12.22
CA LEU A 119 -2.72 -5.42 11.53
C LEU A 119 -2.05 -6.38 12.54
N PRO A 120 -1.98 -7.69 12.23
CA PRO A 120 -2.65 -8.34 11.10
C PRO A 120 -4.16 -8.30 11.27
N ARG A 121 -4.90 -8.33 10.16
CA ARG A 121 -6.36 -8.37 10.21
C ARG A 121 -6.86 -9.66 10.89
N ALA A 122 -7.93 -9.54 11.67
CA ALA A 122 -8.53 -10.67 12.36
C ALA A 122 -9.05 -11.77 11.40
N ASP A 123 -9.49 -11.37 10.20
CA ASP A 123 -9.93 -12.30 9.14
C ASP A 123 -8.74 -12.92 8.36
N GLY A 124 -7.50 -12.61 8.72
CA GLY A 124 -6.29 -13.06 8.03
C GLY A 124 -6.14 -12.50 6.60
N GLY A 125 -6.96 -11.53 6.21
CA GLY A 125 -6.92 -10.86 4.91
C GLY A 125 -5.89 -9.74 4.85
N PHE A 126 -5.98 -8.96 3.78
CA PHE A 126 -5.12 -7.81 3.53
C PHE A 126 -5.95 -6.52 3.47
N ILE A 127 -5.27 -5.39 3.46
CA ILE A 127 -5.81 -4.07 3.12
C ILE A 127 -5.02 -3.53 1.92
N MET A 128 -5.66 -2.71 1.07
CA MET A 128 -4.96 -2.04 -0.02
C MET A 128 -4.65 -0.59 0.31
N ARG A 129 -3.63 -0.04 -0.33
CA ARG A 129 -3.29 1.38 -0.28
C ARG A 129 -2.98 1.95 -1.65
N THR A 130 -3.19 3.26 -1.81
CA THR A 130 -2.79 3.95 -3.04
C THR A 130 -1.28 3.89 -3.25
N GLY A 131 -0.86 4.02 -4.49
CA GLY A 131 0.53 4.21 -4.82
C GLY A 131 1.14 5.45 -4.17
N THR A 132 2.47 5.47 -4.06
CA THR A 132 3.26 6.60 -3.60
C THR A 132 4.36 6.92 -4.62
N GLY A 133 4.96 8.11 -4.54
CA GLY A 133 6.06 8.51 -5.43
C GLY A 133 5.61 9.02 -6.81
N ALA A 134 4.32 9.00 -7.12
CA ALA A 134 3.83 9.50 -8.40
C ALA A 134 3.98 11.02 -8.49
N HIS A 135 4.56 11.47 -9.60
CA HIS A 135 4.69 12.88 -9.99
C HIS A 135 3.93 13.19 -11.29
N GLY A 136 3.47 12.14 -12.00
CA GLY A 136 2.58 12.21 -13.13
C GLY A 136 1.13 11.84 -12.76
N PHE A 137 0.20 12.35 -13.53
CA PHE A 137 -1.24 12.13 -13.34
C PHE A 137 -1.94 11.90 -14.67
N VAL A 138 -2.80 10.90 -14.72
CA VAL A 138 -3.71 10.68 -15.86
C VAL A 138 -5.06 11.29 -15.50
N ASP A 139 -5.45 12.31 -16.25
CA ASP A 139 -6.68 13.04 -16.03
C ASP A 139 -7.90 12.13 -16.29
N PRO A 140 -8.81 11.93 -15.32
CA PRO A 140 -9.94 11.02 -15.47
C PRO A 140 -10.98 11.49 -16.48
N GLU A 141 -11.06 12.78 -16.81
CA GLU A 141 -12.04 13.32 -17.74
C GLU A 141 -11.67 13.02 -19.20
N ASN A 142 -10.39 13.19 -19.55
CA ASN A 142 -9.93 13.11 -20.94
C ASN A 142 -8.86 12.05 -21.20
N GLY A 143 -8.29 11.45 -20.14
CA GLY A 143 -7.22 10.44 -20.24
C GLY A 143 -5.84 11.03 -20.54
N ALA A 144 -5.66 12.35 -20.52
CA ALA A 144 -4.39 12.98 -20.83
C ALA A 144 -3.39 12.85 -19.67
N TYR A 145 -2.15 12.51 -19.99
CA TYR A 145 -1.04 12.56 -19.05
C TYR A 145 -0.58 14.02 -18.83
N ARG A 146 -0.29 14.35 -17.58
CA ARG A 146 0.32 15.62 -17.18
C ARG A 146 1.03 15.51 -15.83
N ASN A 147 1.81 16.52 -15.48
CA ASN A 147 2.39 16.60 -14.14
C ASN A 147 1.30 16.73 -13.07
N MET A 148 1.49 16.06 -11.95
CA MET A 148 0.63 16.09 -10.78
C MET A 148 0.56 17.50 -10.19
N GLN A 149 -0.63 18.00 -9.93
CA GLN A 149 -0.88 19.31 -9.31
C GLN A 149 -1.50 19.13 -7.91
N LEU A 150 -1.44 20.16 -7.08
CA LEU A 150 -2.04 20.14 -5.73
C LEU A 150 -3.56 19.85 -5.77
N ALA A 151 -4.26 20.31 -6.80
CA ALA A 151 -5.67 20.00 -7.00
C ALA A 151 -5.95 18.51 -7.21
N ASP A 152 -4.98 17.76 -7.78
CA ASP A 152 -5.13 16.33 -8.02
C ASP A 152 -5.10 15.52 -6.72
N VAL A 153 -4.43 16.04 -5.69
CA VAL A 153 -4.45 15.43 -4.35
C VAL A 153 -5.88 15.41 -3.80
N VAL A 154 -6.66 16.46 -4.07
CA VAL A 154 -8.08 16.53 -3.71
C VAL A 154 -8.89 15.49 -4.48
N THR A 155 -8.61 15.32 -5.78
CA THR A 155 -9.23 14.28 -6.62
C THR A 155 -8.88 12.88 -6.11
N ILE A 156 -7.61 12.61 -5.80
CA ILE A 156 -7.15 11.34 -5.22
C ILE A 156 -7.89 11.06 -3.91
N ALA A 157 -7.96 12.05 -3.01
CA ALA A 157 -8.68 11.91 -1.75
C ALA A 157 -10.17 11.63 -1.94
N ALA A 158 -10.81 12.29 -2.91
CA ALA A 158 -12.22 12.10 -3.22
C ALA A 158 -12.51 10.70 -3.77
N VAL A 159 -11.70 10.23 -4.72
CA VAL A 159 -11.89 8.91 -5.34
C VAL A 159 -11.47 7.79 -4.38
N ALA A 160 -10.20 7.79 -3.92
CA ALA A 160 -9.69 6.74 -3.04
C ALA A 160 -10.39 6.69 -1.67
N GLY A 161 -10.91 7.83 -1.21
CA GLY A 161 -11.71 7.91 0.00
C GLY A 161 -13.01 7.10 -0.05
N GLN A 162 -13.59 6.93 -1.23
CA GLN A 162 -14.86 6.22 -1.46
C GLN A 162 -14.67 4.76 -1.97
N LEU A 163 -13.43 4.30 -2.13
CA LEU A 163 -13.11 2.94 -2.55
C LEU A 163 -12.95 2.03 -1.33
N ASP A 164 -13.75 0.95 -1.26
CA ASP A 164 -13.88 0.10 -0.07
C ASP A 164 -12.62 -0.68 0.29
N GLU A 165 -11.88 -1.17 -0.73
CA GLU A 165 -10.68 -1.98 -0.53
C GLU A 165 -9.45 -1.14 -0.14
N ILE A 166 -9.52 0.19 -0.35
CA ILE A 166 -8.44 1.12 -0.03
C ILE A 166 -8.55 1.55 1.42
N GLY A 167 -7.67 1.05 2.27
CA GLY A 167 -7.65 1.39 3.70
C GLY A 167 -6.97 2.71 4.01
N PHE A 168 -5.90 3.06 3.29
CA PHE A 168 -5.17 4.31 3.49
C PHE A 168 -4.57 4.87 2.20
N ILE A 169 -4.22 6.14 2.23
CA ILE A 169 -3.84 6.92 1.05
C ILE A 169 -2.43 7.50 1.28
N ALA A 170 -1.54 7.31 0.31
CA ALA A 170 -0.25 7.95 0.26
C ALA A 170 -0.37 9.31 -0.45
N HIS A 171 0.32 10.34 0.04
CA HIS A 171 0.39 11.59 -0.69
C HIS A 171 1.37 11.47 -1.87
N PRO A 172 1.02 12.05 -3.05
CA PRO A 172 1.91 12.08 -4.21
C PRO A 172 2.90 13.25 -4.13
N PHE A 173 3.84 13.31 -5.05
CA PHE A 173 4.64 14.49 -5.31
C PHE A 173 3.89 15.46 -6.25
N VAL A 174 3.86 16.74 -5.92
CA VAL A 174 3.08 17.73 -6.67
C VAL A 174 3.97 18.82 -7.24
N HIS A 175 3.55 19.36 -8.39
CA HIS A 175 4.12 20.53 -9.03
C HIS A 175 3.26 21.77 -8.76
N GLY A 176 3.80 22.95 -9.08
CA GLY A 176 3.09 24.22 -8.90
C GLY A 176 3.12 24.77 -7.48
N VAL A 177 3.90 24.14 -6.59
CA VAL A 177 4.29 24.61 -5.26
C VAL A 177 5.81 24.61 -5.15
N PRO A 178 6.44 25.23 -4.13
CA PRO A 178 7.88 25.14 -3.97
C PRO A 178 8.36 23.68 -3.94
N GLU A 179 9.37 23.35 -4.76
CA GLU A 179 9.81 21.97 -4.95
C GLU A 179 10.30 21.33 -3.65
N LEU A 180 11.10 22.07 -2.87
CA LEU A 180 11.68 21.57 -1.61
C LEU A 180 10.65 21.27 -0.51
N THR A 181 9.43 21.79 -0.62
CA THR A 181 8.34 21.61 0.35
C THR A 181 7.10 20.97 -0.26
N SER A 182 7.23 20.38 -1.46
CA SER A 182 6.10 19.81 -2.20
C SER A 182 5.39 18.69 -1.45
N ASP A 183 6.12 17.88 -0.68
CA ASP A 183 5.59 16.83 0.20
C ASP A 183 4.77 17.42 1.37
N ILE A 184 5.21 18.54 1.95
CA ILE A 184 4.50 19.25 3.03
C ILE A 184 3.15 19.77 2.52
N HIS A 185 3.11 20.41 1.34
CA HIS A 185 1.88 20.88 0.70
C HIS A 185 0.94 19.72 0.36
N SER A 186 1.47 18.65 -0.24
CA SER A 186 0.70 17.48 -0.62
C SER A 186 0.13 16.76 0.59
N TYR A 187 0.93 16.55 1.64
CA TYR A 187 0.49 15.94 2.89
C TYR A 187 -0.61 16.77 3.58
N ALA A 188 -0.44 18.09 3.67
CA ALA A 188 -1.44 18.99 4.27
C ALA A 188 -2.77 18.92 3.51
N ALA A 189 -2.75 19.00 2.17
CA ALA A 189 -3.94 18.91 1.33
C ALA A 189 -4.65 17.56 1.49
N LEU A 190 -3.92 16.45 1.47
CA LEU A 190 -4.47 15.11 1.63
C LEU A 190 -5.06 14.91 3.02
N SER A 191 -4.30 15.26 4.08
CA SER A 191 -4.72 15.09 5.47
C SER A 191 -5.98 15.88 5.79
N ARG A 192 -6.16 17.08 5.23
CA ARG A 192 -7.37 17.88 5.40
C ARG A 192 -8.60 17.21 4.77
N ARG A 193 -8.41 16.45 3.67
CA ARG A 193 -9.51 15.92 2.86
C ARG A 193 -9.98 14.53 3.26
N THR A 194 -9.05 13.61 3.58
CA THR A 194 -9.41 12.22 3.81
C THR A 194 -9.70 11.90 5.27
N VAL A 195 -10.69 11.02 5.50
CA VAL A 195 -10.95 10.39 6.81
C VAL A 195 -10.08 9.16 7.03
N LYS A 196 -9.48 8.62 5.95
CA LYS A 196 -8.62 7.44 6.01
C LYS A 196 -7.25 7.80 6.56
N HIS A 197 -6.52 6.78 7.00
CA HIS A 197 -5.12 6.89 7.40
C HIS A 197 -4.25 7.40 6.24
N VAL A 198 -3.21 8.18 6.54
CA VAL A 198 -2.31 8.77 5.53
C VAL A 198 -0.92 8.17 5.66
N TRP A 199 -0.34 7.73 4.55
CA TRP A 199 1.07 7.38 4.49
C TRP A 199 1.90 8.60 4.13
N MET A 200 2.84 8.93 5.00
CA MET A 200 3.77 10.05 4.88
C MET A 200 5.07 9.60 4.22
N GLN A 201 5.56 10.42 3.29
CA GLN A 201 6.84 10.24 2.61
C GLN A 201 7.62 11.54 2.62
N PRO A 202 8.60 11.72 3.51
CA PRO A 202 9.48 12.89 3.50
C PRO A 202 10.31 12.98 2.22
N TYR A 203 10.51 14.18 1.71
CA TYR A 203 11.32 14.44 0.53
C TYR A 203 12.80 14.69 0.87
N ASN A 204 13.02 15.36 1.98
CA ASN A 204 14.35 15.63 2.55
C ASN A 204 14.28 15.64 4.08
N LYS A 205 15.47 15.72 4.74
CA LYS A 205 15.55 15.67 6.20
C LYS A 205 14.90 16.86 6.91
N GLU A 206 14.95 18.03 6.28
CA GLU A 206 14.38 19.26 6.82
C GLU A 206 12.87 19.19 6.92
N ASN A 207 12.22 18.43 6.04
CA ASN A 207 10.77 18.27 5.99
C ASN A 207 10.22 17.31 7.05
N VAL A 208 11.03 16.39 7.58
CA VAL A 208 10.59 15.36 8.55
C VAL A 208 9.87 15.98 9.73
N ALA A 209 10.49 16.98 10.36
CA ALA A 209 9.90 17.65 11.54
C ALA A 209 8.60 18.40 11.18
N TRP A 210 8.53 19.04 10.02
CA TRP A 210 7.35 19.77 9.57
C TRP A 210 6.19 18.83 9.26
N LEU A 211 6.45 17.71 8.60
CA LEU A 211 5.45 16.70 8.28
C LEU A 211 4.84 16.10 9.56
N LEU A 212 5.64 15.82 10.59
CA LEU A 212 5.13 15.30 11.86
C LEU A 212 4.37 16.35 12.69
N ARG A 213 4.80 17.61 12.65
CA ARG A 213 4.00 18.72 13.23
C ARG A 213 2.66 18.88 12.54
N LEU A 214 2.62 18.78 11.20
CA LEU A 214 1.38 18.77 10.43
C LEU A 214 0.51 17.55 10.77
N ALA A 215 1.11 16.37 10.96
CA ALA A 215 0.39 15.18 11.38
C ALA A 215 -0.23 15.38 12.78
N ALA A 216 0.50 15.98 13.71
CA ALA A 216 0.00 16.33 15.04
C ALA A 216 -1.16 17.34 14.95
N ALA A 217 -1.00 18.42 14.18
CA ALA A 217 -2.06 19.38 13.95
C ALA A 217 -3.31 18.73 13.31
N ALA A 218 -3.11 17.87 12.30
CA ALA A 218 -4.20 17.12 11.64
C ALA A 218 -4.89 16.11 12.57
N ALA A 219 -4.23 15.65 13.63
CA ALA A 219 -4.81 14.79 14.67
C ALA A 219 -5.46 15.58 15.83
N GLY A 220 -5.36 16.90 15.82
CA GLY A 220 -5.83 17.75 16.92
C GLY A 220 -4.89 17.79 18.12
N GLY A 221 -3.60 17.55 17.91
CA GLY A 221 -2.53 17.62 18.89
C GLY A 221 -1.62 16.39 18.92
N GLU A 222 -0.42 16.57 19.47
CA GLU A 222 0.59 15.52 19.55
C GLU A 222 0.13 14.30 20.37
N GLN A 223 -0.54 14.53 21.49
CA GLN A 223 -1.06 13.45 22.32
C GLN A 223 -2.10 12.60 21.57
N ASN A 224 -3.00 13.25 20.85
CA ASN A 224 -3.99 12.56 20.02
C ASN A 224 -3.32 11.72 18.93
N LEU A 225 -2.25 12.24 18.29
CA LEU A 225 -1.49 11.49 17.31
C LEU A 225 -0.83 10.25 17.89
N ARG A 226 -0.27 10.34 19.12
CA ARG A 226 0.33 9.20 19.82
C ARG A 226 -0.68 8.13 20.19
N GLU A 227 -1.86 8.52 20.66
CA GLU A 227 -2.91 7.59 21.06
C GLU A 227 -3.62 6.95 19.85
N ARG A 228 -3.77 7.73 18.78
CA ARG A 228 -4.44 7.32 17.54
C ARG A 228 -3.62 7.76 16.32
N PRO A 229 -2.56 7.01 15.96
CA PRO A 229 -1.69 7.38 14.85
C PRO A 229 -2.45 7.38 13.51
N SER A 230 -2.89 8.57 13.07
CA SER A 230 -3.62 8.77 11.82
C SER A 230 -2.69 8.88 10.60
N THR A 231 -1.40 8.70 10.82
CA THR A 231 -0.37 8.63 9.79
C THR A 231 0.64 7.54 10.12
N SER A 232 1.29 7.01 9.09
CA SER A 232 2.48 6.17 9.17
C SER A 232 3.53 6.74 8.22
N CYS A 233 4.81 6.45 8.47
CA CYS A 233 5.90 7.06 7.73
C CYS A 233 6.76 5.99 7.06
N ILE A 234 7.17 6.25 5.83
CA ILE A 234 8.19 5.46 5.14
C ILE A 234 9.57 5.80 5.67
N VAL A 235 10.39 4.76 5.89
CA VAL A 235 11.82 4.84 6.16
C VAL A 235 12.51 3.91 5.17
N CYS A 236 13.42 4.44 4.35
CA CYS A 236 14.04 3.68 3.27
C CYS A 236 15.51 3.35 3.55
N SER A 237 15.97 2.23 3.02
CA SER A 237 17.38 2.01 2.77
C SER A 237 17.82 2.70 1.46
N PHE A 238 19.03 3.18 1.42
CA PHE A 238 19.73 3.50 0.19
C PHE A 238 20.57 2.27 -0.21
N THR A 239 19.96 1.44 -1.06
CA THR A 239 20.52 0.14 -1.43
C THR A 239 21.81 0.29 -2.26
N PRO A 240 22.90 -0.41 -1.92
CA PRO A 240 22.98 -1.51 -0.97
C PRO A 240 23.44 -1.10 0.46
N LEU A 241 22.66 -1.44 1.46
CA LEU A 241 23.04 -1.45 2.88
C LEU A 241 23.49 -0.09 3.47
N GLU A 242 22.99 1.04 2.93
CA GLU A 242 23.26 2.38 3.44
C GLU A 242 21.98 3.02 4.00
N PHE A 243 22.11 3.77 5.10
CA PHE A 243 21.02 4.51 5.74
C PHE A 243 21.43 5.97 5.91
N LYS A 244 20.73 6.82 5.17
CA LYS A 244 21.00 8.27 5.14
C LYS A 244 20.40 8.98 6.34
N VAL A 245 20.87 10.21 6.56
CA VAL A 245 20.44 11.05 7.69
C VAL A 245 18.92 11.21 7.71
N MET A 246 18.28 11.49 6.57
CA MET A 246 16.84 11.68 6.49
C MET A 246 16.04 10.49 7.04
N ASP A 247 16.40 9.28 6.63
CA ASP A 247 15.68 8.07 7.02
C ASP A 247 15.83 7.77 8.51
N ILE A 248 17.01 8.03 9.06
CA ILE A 248 17.27 7.89 10.50
C ILE A 248 16.51 8.95 11.30
N GLU A 249 16.51 10.21 10.85
CA GLU A 249 15.70 11.28 11.47
C GLU A 249 14.21 10.95 11.45
N ALA A 250 13.71 10.45 10.33
CA ALA A 250 12.32 10.00 10.22
C ALA A 250 12.02 8.87 11.21
N MET A 251 12.93 7.89 11.37
CA MET A 251 12.77 6.80 12.33
C MET A 251 12.72 7.31 13.78
N ILE A 252 13.65 8.17 14.18
CA ILE A 252 13.70 8.76 15.53
C ILE A 252 12.43 9.57 15.82
N ALA A 253 12.05 10.41 14.86
CA ALA A 253 10.88 11.25 14.99
C ALA A 253 9.57 10.43 15.05
N CYS A 254 9.45 9.36 14.27
CA CYS A 254 8.32 8.43 14.36
C CYS A 254 8.23 7.81 15.77
N GLY A 255 9.35 7.41 16.36
CA GLY A 255 9.40 6.92 17.74
C GLY A 255 8.89 7.96 18.74
N HIS A 256 9.30 9.22 18.57
CA HIS A 256 8.84 10.31 19.43
C HIS A 256 7.32 10.54 19.34
N TYR A 257 6.75 10.51 18.15
CA TYR A 257 5.32 10.77 17.91
C TYR A 257 4.42 9.52 17.99
N GLY A 258 4.98 8.33 18.21
CA GLY A 258 4.21 7.07 18.21
C GLY A 258 3.68 6.68 16.82
N VAL A 259 4.32 7.14 15.75
CA VAL A 259 3.89 6.93 14.35
C VAL A 259 4.49 5.61 13.84
N PRO A 260 3.66 4.66 13.31
CA PRO A 260 4.15 3.42 12.73
C PRO A 260 5.10 3.65 11.56
N ILE A 261 6.13 2.80 11.45
CA ILE A 261 7.19 2.87 10.44
C ILE A 261 6.95 1.80 9.38
N HIS A 262 7.05 2.16 8.10
CA HIS A 262 7.22 1.22 7.00
C HIS A 262 8.70 1.13 6.65
N ALA A 263 9.36 0.04 7.06
CA ALA A 263 10.77 -0.21 6.76
C ALA A 263 10.90 -0.70 5.31
N CYS A 264 11.22 0.23 4.42
CA CYS A 264 11.22 0.00 2.97
C CYS A 264 12.62 -0.28 2.44
N SER A 265 12.77 -1.39 1.72
CA SER A 265 13.93 -1.70 0.92
C SER A 265 13.53 -1.74 -0.55
N LEU A 266 14.22 -0.97 -1.40
CA LEU A 266 13.90 -0.78 -2.82
C LEU A 266 15.07 -1.21 -3.74
N PRO A 267 15.55 -2.45 -3.64
CA PRO A 267 16.63 -2.91 -4.51
C PRO A 267 16.12 -3.15 -5.93
N SER A 268 17.01 -2.93 -6.90
CA SER A 268 16.78 -3.25 -8.31
C SER A 268 17.74 -4.34 -8.77
N ALA A 269 17.20 -5.49 -9.19
CA ALA A 269 18.01 -6.63 -9.64
C ALA A 269 18.87 -6.26 -10.83
N GLY A 270 20.18 -6.54 -10.74
CA GLY A 270 21.17 -6.17 -11.75
C GLY A 270 21.64 -4.70 -11.69
N GLY A 271 21.01 -3.88 -10.86
CA GLY A 271 21.41 -2.49 -10.61
C GLY A 271 22.02 -2.32 -9.21
N THR A 272 21.16 -2.23 -8.20
CA THR A 272 21.58 -2.02 -6.81
C THR A 272 21.60 -3.29 -5.96
N GLY A 273 21.26 -4.43 -6.55
CA GLY A 273 21.33 -5.75 -5.90
C GLY A 273 21.65 -6.87 -6.90
N PRO A 274 21.86 -8.11 -6.40
CA PRO A 274 22.12 -9.25 -7.25
C PRO A 274 21.02 -9.49 -8.28
N ILE A 275 21.39 -9.95 -9.48
CA ILE A 275 20.41 -10.19 -10.57
C ILE A 275 19.47 -11.38 -10.30
N THR A 276 19.86 -12.31 -9.44
CA THR A 276 19.07 -13.51 -9.14
C THR A 276 18.00 -13.25 -8.10
N VAL A 277 16.82 -13.84 -8.24
CA VAL A 277 15.71 -13.70 -7.31
C VAL A 277 16.11 -13.97 -5.85
N PRO A 278 16.75 -15.08 -5.48
CA PRO A 278 17.14 -15.29 -4.08
C PRO A 278 18.17 -14.27 -3.56
N GLY A 279 19.07 -13.80 -4.42
CA GLY A 279 20.04 -12.75 -4.05
C GLY A 279 19.37 -11.40 -3.77
N MET A 280 18.37 -11.05 -4.57
CA MET A 280 17.55 -9.85 -4.35
C MET A 280 16.73 -9.92 -3.07
N VAL A 281 16.12 -11.07 -2.83
CA VAL A 281 15.38 -11.32 -1.58
C VAL A 281 16.30 -11.16 -0.38
N LEU A 282 17.50 -11.79 -0.41
CA LEU A 282 18.47 -11.65 0.67
C LEU A 282 18.85 -10.18 0.92
N MET A 283 19.10 -9.39 -0.14
CA MET A 283 19.40 -7.96 -0.03
C MET A 283 18.24 -7.22 0.65
N ALA A 284 17.02 -7.35 0.11
CA ALA A 284 15.84 -6.65 0.62
C ALA A 284 15.54 -6.98 2.09
N VAL A 285 15.54 -8.28 2.44
CA VAL A 285 15.23 -8.68 3.81
C VAL A 285 16.34 -8.30 4.79
N SER A 286 17.61 -8.25 4.36
CA SER A 286 18.72 -7.81 5.21
C SER A 286 18.64 -6.33 5.54
N GLU A 287 18.31 -5.48 4.58
CA GLU A 287 18.08 -4.04 4.81
C GLU A 287 16.89 -3.79 5.74
N ILE A 288 15.79 -4.51 5.55
CA ILE A 288 14.60 -4.42 6.41
C ILE A 288 14.92 -4.84 7.84
N VAL A 289 15.63 -5.95 8.03
CA VAL A 289 16.01 -6.42 9.36
C VAL A 289 17.02 -5.48 10.02
N ALA A 290 17.90 -4.84 9.24
CA ALA A 290 18.77 -3.78 9.75
C ALA A 290 17.96 -2.57 10.24
N MET A 291 16.93 -2.12 9.48
CA MET A 291 16.02 -1.04 9.91
C MET A 291 15.26 -1.42 11.19
N ILE A 292 14.78 -2.66 11.29
CA ILE A 292 14.13 -3.15 12.51
C ILE A 292 15.10 -3.13 13.70
N THR A 293 16.37 -3.51 13.46
CA THR A 293 17.41 -3.47 14.49
C THR A 293 17.71 -2.03 14.93
N MET A 294 17.76 -1.10 13.99
CA MET A 294 17.93 0.33 14.30
C MET A 294 16.70 0.89 15.02
N ALA A 295 15.48 0.57 14.58
CA ALA A 295 14.25 1.02 15.23
C ALA A 295 14.12 0.50 16.67
N HIS A 296 14.59 -0.72 16.94
CA HIS A 296 14.64 -1.25 18.32
C HIS A 296 15.46 -0.36 19.27
N VAL A 297 16.52 0.26 18.76
CA VAL A 297 17.42 1.14 19.54
C VAL A 297 16.93 2.60 19.55
N LEU A 298 16.51 3.11 18.39
CA LEU A 298 16.24 4.54 18.17
C LEU A 298 14.77 4.93 18.37
N ALA A 299 13.85 4.00 18.18
CA ALA A 299 12.40 4.18 18.27
C ALA A 299 11.75 2.95 18.95
N PRO A 300 12.13 2.63 20.21
CA PRO A 300 11.70 1.41 20.88
C PRO A 300 10.17 1.33 20.96
N LEU A 301 9.65 0.10 20.80
CA LEU A 301 8.20 -0.23 20.82
C LEU A 301 7.37 0.39 19.68
N THR A 302 7.98 1.15 18.76
CA THR A 302 7.29 1.64 17.58
C THR A 302 6.99 0.47 16.63
N PRO A 303 5.73 0.32 16.15
CA PRO A 303 5.42 -0.72 15.18
C PRO A 303 6.18 -0.52 13.87
N VAL A 304 6.84 -1.59 13.40
CA VAL A 304 7.58 -1.59 12.13
C VAL A 304 6.93 -2.59 11.18
N ILE A 305 6.55 -2.13 9.99
CA ILE A 305 5.97 -2.93 8.92
C ILE A 305 7.05 -3.19 7.88
N ALA A 306 7.47 -4.45 7.74
CA ALA A 306 8.46 -4.86 6.77
C ALA A 306 7.96 -4.65 5.34
N THR A 307 8.66 -3.87 4.55
CA THR A 307 8.14 -3.39 3.26
C THR A 307 9.16 -3.61 2.13
N PRO A 308 9.32 -4.86 1.62
CA PRO A 308 10.11 -5.11 0.43
C PRO A 308 9.40 -4.60 -0.82
N LEU A 309 9.99 -3.63 -1.51
CA LEU A 309 9.55 -3.07 -2.79
C LEU A 309 10.62 -3.38 -3.83
N ILE A 310 10.61 -4.60 -4.35
CA ILE A 310 11.68 -5.15 -5.17
C ILE A 310 11.42 -4.86 -6.65
N PHE A 311 12.44 -4.37 -7.34
CA PHE A 311 12.42 -4.08 -8.77
C PHE A 311 13.42 -4.99 -9.50
N THR A 312 13.26 -5.09 -10.81
CA THR A 312 14.25 -5.69 -11.71
C THR A 312 14.62 -4.68 -12.78
N LEU A 313 15.92 -4.50 -13.03
CA LEU A 313 16.38 -3.66 -14.11
C LEU A 313 16.26 -4.42 -15.43
N ASP A 314 15.49 -3.89 -16.38
CA ASP A 314 15.57 -4.38 -17.74
C ASP A 314 16.92 -3.98 -18.35
N MET A 315 17.82 -4.95 -18.47
CA MET A 315 19.19 -4.72 -18.95
C MET A 315 19.26 -4.21 -20.39
N ARG A 316 18.18 -4.31 -21.15
CA ARG A 316 18.09 -3.82 -22.52
C ARG A 316 17.70 -2.35 -22.62
N THR A 317 16.79 -1.90 -21.75
CA THR A 317 16.23 -0.54 -21.79
C THR A 317 16.74 0.36 -20.66
N GLY A 318 17.33 -0.23 -19.62
CA GLY A 318 17.72 0.47 -18.40
C GLY A 318 16.55 0.87 -17.50
N ARG A 319 15.31 0.42 -17.80
CA ARG A 319 14.14 0.73 -16.98
C ARG A 319 14.05 -0.21 -15.79
N SER A 320 13.68 0.35 -14.65
CA SER A 320 13.31 -0.42 -13.47
C SER A 320 11.87 -0.91 -13.63
N LEU A 321 11.62 -2.20 -13.35
CA LEU A 321 10.32 -2.87 -13.51
C LEU A 321 9.87 -3.42 -12.15
N GLN A 322 8.63 -3.16 -11.78
CA GLN A 322 8.02 -3.69 -10.55
C GLN A 322 7.13 -4.91 -10.78
N ALA A 323 6.66 -5.11 -12.01
CA ALA A 323 5.66 -6.12 -12.37
C ALA A 323 6.18 -7.20 -13.34
N CYS A 324 7.49 -7.25 -13.60
CA CYS A 324 8.09 -8.36 -14.35
C CYS A 324 8.11 -9.64 -13.49
N VAL A 325 8.25 -10.78 -14.14
CA VAL A 325 8.15 -12.11 -13.50
C VAL A 325 9.11 -12.27 -12.32
N GLU A 326 10.34 -11.81 -12.48
CA GLU A 326 11.38 -11.91 -11.45
C GLU A 326 11.06 -11.04 -10.23
N SER A 327 10.50 -9.84 -10.42
CA SER A 327 10.04 -8.97 -9.33
C SER A 327 8.87 -9.58 -8.58
N LEU A 328 7.92 -10.24 -9.30
CA LEU A 328 6.81 -10.96 -8.68
C LEU A 328 7.31 -12.12 -7.81
N GLN A 329 8.23 -12.94 -8.33
CA GLN A 329 8.83 -14.04 -7.59
C GLN A 329 9.57 -13.56 -6.34
N ALA A 330 10.34 -12.48 -6.49
CA ALA A 330 11.09 -11.90 -5.37
C ALA A 330 10.16 -11.31 -4.30
N ALA A 331 9.09 -10.63 -4.71
CA ALA A 331 8.08 -10.11 -3.77
C ALA A 331 7.40 -11.24 -2.99
N GLY A 332 6.95 -12.30 -3.70
CA GLY A 332 6.32 -13.48 -3.06
C GLY A 332 7.26 -14.14 -2.05
N MET A 333 8.49 -14.43 -2.45
CA MET A 333 9.50 -15.06 -1.61
C MET A 333 9.87 -14.18 -0.39
N ALA A 334 10.04 -12.87 -0.59
CA ALA A 334 10.38 -11.96 0.50
C ALA A 334 9.24 -11.83 1.52
N ILE A 335 8.00 -11.69 1.07
CA ILE A 335 6.83 -11.61 1.95
C ILE A 335 6.65 -12.91 2.73
N GLU A 336 6.76 -14.07 2.09
CA GLU A 336 6.69 -15.37 2.77
C GLU A 336 7.76 -15.46 3.87
N PHE A 337 9.03 -15.14 3.56
CA PHE A 337 10.11 -15.18 4.52
C PHE A 337 9.86 -14.26 5.72
N LEU A 338 9.47 -13.01 5.48
CA LEU A 338 9.19 -12.01 6.52
C LEU A 338 8.00 -12.41 7.41
N LYS A 339 6.94 -12.96 6.80
CA LYS A 339 5.72 -13.39 7.52
C LYS A 339 5.90 -14.71 8.25
N GLN A 340 6.33 -15.74 7.55
CA GLN A 340 6.29 -17.11 8.06
C GLN A 340 7.54 -17.43 8.89
N ARG A 341 8.71 -16.95 8.46
CA ARG A 341 9.96 -17.22 9.19
C ARG A 341 10.25 -16.24 10.31
N LEU A 342 10.00 -14.94 10.09
CA LEU A 342 10.31 -13.89 11.06
C LEU A 342 9.09 -13.38 11.84
N GLY A 343 7.86 -13.76 11.46
CA GLY A 343 6.63 -13.38 12.14
C GLY A 343 6.39 -11.86 12.14
N LEU A 344 6.78 -11.15 11.09
CA LEU A 344 6.66 -9.70 10.97
C LEU A 344 5.36 -9.29 10.28
N LEU A 345 4.90 -8.06 10.51
CA LEU A 345 3.93 -7.40 9.65
C LEU A 345 4.58 -7.13 8.30
N ALA A 346 3.87 -7.38 7.19
CA ALA A 346 4.46 -7.32 5.87
C ALA A 346 3.58 -6.57 4.86
N HIS A 347 4.24 -5.75 4.04
CA HIS A 347 3.65 -4.94 3.00
C HIS A 347 4.49 -5.04 1.72
N SER A 348 3.87 -5.13 0.56
CA SER A 348 4.56 -4.97 -0.73
C SER A 348 3.63 -4.37 -1.78
N TYR A 349 4.13 -4.10 -2.99
CA TYR A 349 3.25 -3.80 -4.12
C TYR A 349 2.33 -4.99 -4.39
N GLY A 350 1.07 -4.71 -4.71
CA GLY A 350 0.05 -5.69 -5.05
C GLY A 350 -0.92 -5.17 -6.12
N ALA A 351 -0.70 -3.93 -6.59
CA ALA A 351 -1.52 -3.27 -7.59
C ALA A 351 -0.72 -2.28 -8.44
N GLY A 352 0.55 -2.57 -8.74
CA GLY A 352 1.38 -1.75 -9.62
C GLY A 352 1.51 -2.35 -11.03
N SER A 353 1.92 -1.53 -12.00
CA SER A 353 2.14 -1.93 -13.39
C SER A 353 3.30 -1.14 -14.00
N ASP A 354 3.94 -1.72 -15.00
CA ASP A 354 5.06 -1.11 -15.73
C ASP A 354 4.60 -0.38 -17.01
N THR A 355 3.34 -0.54 -17.40
CA THR A 355 2.75 0.17 -18.56
C THR A 355 2.32 1.60 -18.19
N PRO A 356 2.39 2.56 -19.13
CA PRO A 356 1.95 3.93 -18.89
C PRO A 356 0.42 4.11 -18.79
N ASP A 357 -0.37 3.16 -19.32
CA ASP A 357 -1.82 3.28 -19.41
C ASP A 357 -2.57 2.14 -18.72
N ALA A 358 -3.86 2.37 -18.44
CA ALA A 358 -4.79 1.38 -17.91
C ALA A 358 -5.28 0.45 -19.04
N ASP A 359 -4.47 -0.52 -19.42
CA ASP A 359 -4.70 -1.43 -20.54
C ASP A 359 -4.73 -2.91 -20.10
N ALA A 360 -4.72 -3.81 -21.08
CA ALA A 360 -4.71 -5.25 -20.85
C ALA A 360 -3.44 -5.71 -20.11
N GLN A 361 -2.26 -5.13 -20.44
CA GLN A 361 -1.00 -5.41 -19.75
C GLN A 361 -1.10 -4.98 -18.29
N SER A 362 -1.58 -3.77 -18.03
CA SER A 362 -1.79 -3.24 -16.69
C SER A 362 -2.59 -4.20 -15.81
N MET A 363 -3.72 -4.70 -16.33
CA MET A 363 -4.58 -5.61 -15.57
C MET A 363 -3.97 -7.01 -15.38
N ALA A 364 -3.23 -7.53 -16.35
CA ALA A 364 -2.54 -8.82 -16.24
C ALA A 364 -1.43 -8.77 -15.17
N GLU A 365 -0.59 -7.74 -15.21
CA GLU A 365 0.49 -7.51 -14.25
C GLU A 365 -0.05 -7.38 -12.83
N ARG A 366 -1.11 -6.58 -12.61
CA ARG A 366 -1.76 -6.36 -11.31
C ARG A 366 -2.41 -7.62 -10.76
N ALA A 367 -3.09 -8.39 -11.61
CA ALA A 367 -3.72 -9.64 -11.19
C ALA A 367 -2.69 -10.64 -10.68
N LEU A 368 -1.57 -10.81 -11.39
CA LEU A 368 -0.48 -11.69 -10.98
C LEU A 368 0.22 -11.18 -9.72
N LEU A 369 0.57 -9.89 -9.67
CA LEU A 369 1.26 -9.29 -8.54
C LEU A 369 0.40 -9.34 -7.27
N GLY A 370 -0.87 -8.91 -7.37
CA GLY A 370 -1.81 -8.92 -6.25
C GLY A 370 -2.05 -10.32 -5.70
N GLN A 371 -2.24 -11.32 -6.58
CA GLN A 371 -2.40 -12.71 -6.18
C GLN A 371 -1.14 -13.25 -5.50
N THR A 372 0.04 -13.00 -6.09
CA THR A 372 1.34 -13.42 -5.55
C THR A 372 1.54 -12.92 -4.12
N VAL A 373 1.42 -11.61 -3.92
CA VAL A 373 1.70 -10.95 -2.65
C VAL A 373 0.65 -11.30 -1.59
N ALA A 374 -0.63 -11.37 -1.98
CA ALA A 374 -1.70 -11.77 -1.07
C ALA A 374 -1.59 -13.25 -0.64
N MET A 375 -1.23 -14.17 -1.56
CA MET A 375 -1.03 -15.59 -1.24
C MET A 375 0.27 -15.85 -0.47
N ALA A 376 1.28 -15.00 -0.59
CA ALA A 376 2.47 -15.03 0.27
C ALA A 376 2.16 -14.57 1.71
N GLY A 377 1.04 -13.87 1.92
CA GLY A 377 0.52 -13.52 3.23
C GLY A 377 0.75 -12.08 3.67
N ALA A 378 0.97 -11.14 2.75
CA ALA A 378 1.08 -9.73 3.09
C ALA A 378 -0.16 -9.21 3.82
N ASP A 379 0.06 -8.30 4.76
CA ASP A 379 -1.00 -7.57 5.47
C ASP A 379 -1.49 -6.37 4.65
N ILE A 380 -0.61 -5.82 3.81
CA ILE A 380 -0.90 -4.63 2.98
C ILE A 380 -0.45 -4.87 1.54
N LEU A 381 -1.32 -4.53 0.60
CA LEU A 381 -1.06 -4.49 -0.83
C LEU A 381 -1.01 -3.03 -1.30
N GLY A 382 0.18 -2.56 -1.70
CA GLY A 382 0.40 -1.21 -2.17
C GLY A 382 0.25 -1.04 -3.67
N GLY A 383 0.29 0.21 -4.14
CA GLY A 383 0.40 0.53 -5.56
C GLY A 383 -0.93 0.79 -6.29
N VAL A 384 -2.06 0.86 -5.57
CA VAL A 384 -3.36 1.18 -6.19
C VAL A 384 -3.27 2.49 -6.97
N GLY A 385 -3.75 2.47 -8.21
CA GLY A 385 -3.75 3.61 -9.12
C GLY A 385 -2.40 3.90 -9.79
N GLN A 386 -1.31 3.21 -9.40
CA GLN A 386 0.01 3.45 -10.00
C GLN A 386 0.14 2.82 -11.40
N LEU A 387 0.74 3.57 -12.29
CA LEU A 387 1.18 3.19 -13.62
C LEU A 387 2.67 3.52 -13.78
N GLU A 388 3.27 3.06 -14.87
CA GLU A 388 4.63 3.40 -15.28
C GLU A 388 5.67 3.23 -14.15
N CYS A 389 5.69 2.03 -13.56
CA CYS A 389 6.62 1.69 -12.46
C CYS A 389 6.58 2.71 -11.31
N ALA A 390 5.37 3.02 -10.82
CA ALA A 390 5.09 3.91 -9.68
C ALA A 390 5.28 5.42 -9.93
N THR A 391 5.54 5.88 -11.15
CA THR A 391 5.78 7.29 -11.45
C THR A 391 4.52 8.07 -11.82
N VAL A 392 3.44 7.38 -12.21
CA VAL A 392 2.17 7.97 -12.65
C VAL A 392 1.02 7.46 -11.80
N PHE A 393 0.04 8.31 -11.52
CA PHE A 393 -1.21 7.94 -10.84
C PHE A 393 -2.42 8.17 -11.75
N SER A 394 -3.31 7.17 -11.80
CA SER A 394 -4.60 7.25 -12.48
C SER A 394 -5.74 6.97 -11.51
N PRO A 395 -6.66 7.93 -11.27
CA PRO A 395 -7.85 7.72 -10.46
C PRO A 395 -8.79 6.64 -11.05
N VAL A 396 -8.84 6.53 -12.38
CA VAL A 396 -9.63 5.49 -13.07
C VAL A 396 -9.04 4.11 -12.83
N GLN A 397 -7.70 3.98 -12.90
CA GLN A 397 -7.02 2.74 -12.55
C GLN A 397 -7.26 2.36 -11.08
N ALA A 398 -7.31 3.32 -10.17
CA ALA A 398 -7.62 3.04 -8.76
C ALA A 398 -9.01 2.40 -8.57
N VAL A 399 -9.99 2.75 -9.39
CA VAL A 399 -11.31 2.10 -9.39
C VAL A 399 -11.22 0.65 -9.89
N LEU A 400 -10.44 0.38 -10.95
CA LEU A 400 -10.18 -0.98 -11.43
C LEU A 400 -9.44 -1.83 -10.37
N ASP A 401 -8.47 -1.24 -9.70
CA ASP A 401 -7.71 -1.91 -8.65
C ASP A 401 -8.57 -2.24 -7.42
N ASN A 402 -9.52 -1.38 -7.08
CA ASN A 402 -10.48 -1.66 -6.03
C ASN A 402 -11.37 -2.87 -6.38
N GLU A 403 -11.81 -2.98 -7.65
CA GLU A 403 -12.54 -4.17 -8.11
C GLU A 403 -11.67 -5.43 -8.01
N LEU A 404 -10.41 -5.33 -8.47
CA LEU A 404 -9.45 -6.44 -8.37
C LEU A 404 -9.21 -6.83 -6.91
N GLY A 405 -9.10 -5.86 -5.99
CA GLY A 405 -8.96 -6.10 -4.55
C GLY A 405 -10.12 -6.89 -3.97
N GLY A 406 -11.35 -6.51 -4.33
CA GLY A 406 -12.57 -7.25 -3.94
C GLY A 406 -12.60 -8.68 -4.49
N MET A 407 -12.19 -8.87 -5.76
CA MET A 407 -12.04 -10.19 -6.37
C MET A 407 -11.02 -11.05 -5.63
N LEU A 408 -9.82 -10.49 -5.36
CA LEU A 408 -8.76 -11.20 -4.63
C LEU A 408 -9.18 -11.58 -3.21
N ARG A 409 -9.85 -10.68 -2.50
CA ARG A 409 -10.39 -10.97 -1.16
C ARG A 409 -11.35 -12.14 -1.20
N ARG A 410 -12.27 -12.13 -2.15
CA ARG A 410 -13.23 -13.22 -2.34
C ARG A 410 -12.57 -14.52 -2.79
N TYR A 411 -11.61 -14.44 -3.70
CA TYR A 411 -10.84 -15.59 -4.20
C TYR A 411 -10.06 -16.30 -3.07
N LEU A 412 -9.51 -15.53 -2.13
CA LEU A 412 -8.74 -16.06 -1.01
C LEU A 412 -9.61 -16.55 0.17
N ALA A 413 -10.89 -16.24 0.19
CA ALA A 413 -11.82 -16.73 1.21
C ALA A 413 -12.51 -18.01 0.74
N ILE A 414 -11.87 -19.16 0.98
CA ILE A 414 -12.35 -20.47 0.53
C ILE A 414 -13.17 -21.12 1.64
N GLN A 415 -14.44 -21.42 1.36
CA GLN A 415 -15.28 -22.22 2.23
C GLN A 415 -14.78 -23.66 2.27
N GLN A 416 -14.61 -24.21 3.47
CA GLN A 416 -14.31 -25.63 3.63
C GLN A 416 -15.57 -26.46 3.38
N PRO A 417 -15.44 -27.66 2.76
CA PRO A 417 -16.59 -28.50 2.46
C PRO A 417 -17.22 -29.07 3.75
N ASP A 418 -18.53 -28.99 3.82
CA ASP A 418 -19.40 -29.66 4.77
C ASP A 418 -20.65 -30.18 4.05
N ASP A 419 -21.50 -30.94 4.73
CA ASP A 419 -22.70 -31.57 4.12
C ASP A 419 -23.66 -30.53 3.54
N GLU A 420 -23.76 -29.35 4.15
CA GLU A 420 -24.59 -28.26 3.64
C GLU A 420 -23.98 -27.60 2.41
N SER A 421 -22.70 -27.23 2.43
CA SER A 421 -22.04 -26.58 1.30
C SER A 421 -21.88 -27.51 0.09
N VAL A 422 -21.76 -28.82 0.33
CA VAL A 422 -21.75 -29.86 -0.71
C VAL A 422 -23.15 -30.13 -1.26
N ASN A 423 -24.21 -29.72 -0.52
CA ASN A 423 -25.60 -30.00 -0.87
C ASN A 423 -25.88 -31.49 -1.08
N TRP A 424 -25.35 -32.32 -0.16
CA TRP A 424 -25.37 -33.79 -0.32
C TRP A 424 -26.78 -34.36 -0.48
N SER A 425 -27.78 -33.83 0.23
CA SER A 425 -29.15 -34.32 0.19
C SER A 425 -29.81 -34.20 -1.19
N GLU A 426 -29.64 -33.05 -1.85
CA GLU A 426 -30.18 -32.81 -3.20
C GLU A 426 -29.29 -33.48 -4.28
N LEU A 427 -27.95 -33.43 -4.12
CA LEU A 427 -27.02 -34.04 -5.07
C LEU A 427 -27.21 -35.55 -5.17
N SER A 428 -27.35 -36.23 -4.04
CA SER A 428 -27.54 -37.70 -4.00
C SER A 428 -28.89 -38.15 -4.56
N ALA A 429 -29.90 -37.28 -4.56
CA ALA A 429 -31.22 -37.54 -5.10
C ALA A 429 -31.41 -37.08 -6.57
N MET A 430 -30.44 -36.40 -7.13
CA MET A 430 -30.52 -35.80 -8.48
C MET A 430 -30.55 -36.88 -9.56
N ARG A 431 -31.46 -36.72 -10.51
CA ARG A 431 -31.47 -37.55 -11.71
C ARG A 431 -30.39 -37.10 -12.70
N ALA A 432 -29.82 -38.05 -13.44
CA ALA A 432 -28.93 -37.71 -14.52
C ALA A 432 -29.62 -36.77 -15.54
N GLY A 433 -28.96 -35.67 -15.91
CA GLY A 433 -29.53 -34.63 -16.78
C GLY A 433 -30.48 -33.65 -16.06
N GLY A 434 -30.63 -33.70 -14.76
CA GLY A 434 -31.37 -32.71 -13.96
C GLY A 434 -30.67 -31.37 -13.85
N HIS A 435 -31.26 -30.43 -13.07
CA HIS A 435 -30.70 -29.11 -12.80
C HIS A 435 -30.99 -28.67 -11.38
N PHE A 436 -30.25 -27.66 -10.91
CA PHE A 436 -30.38 -27.08 -9.57
C PHE A 436 -30.99 -25.67 -9.58
N LEU A 437 -31.61 -25.21 -10.69
CA LEU A 437 -32.16 -23.86 -10.81
C LEU A 437 -33.30 -23.57 -9.83
N ASP A 438 -34.09 -24.58 -9.49
CA ASP A 438 -35.22 -24.54 -8.56
C ASP A 438 -34.88 -25.09 -7.17
N SER A 439 -33.63 -25.44 -6.95
CA SER A 439 -33.13 -25.95 -5.67
C SER A 439 -33.22 -24.87 -4.58
N SER A 440 -33.63 -25.29 -3.37
CA SER A 440 -33.62 -24.43 -2.18
C SER A 440 -32.21 -23.97 -1.81
N HIS A 441 -31.22 -24.82 -2.04
CA HIS A 441 -29.81 -24.50 -1.86
C HIS A 441 -29.36 -23.41 -2.83
N THR A 442 -29.68 -23.51 -4.10
CA THR A 442 -29.38 -22.46 -5.10
C THR A 442 -30.02 -21.13 -4.70
N LEU A 443 -31.27 -21.13 -4.27
CA LEU A 443 -31.97 -19.91 -3.81
C LEU A 443 -31.27 -19.28 -2.59
N LYS A 444 -30.81 -20.12 -1.66
CA LYS A 444 -30.08 -19.68 -0.44
C LYS A 444 -28.73 -19.05 -0.77
N TYR A 445 -27.97 -19.63 -1.70
CA TYR A 445 -26.57 -19.28 -1.94
C TYR A 445 -26.32 -18.39 -3.17
N CYS A 446 -27.26 -18.28 -4.11
CA CYS A 446 -27.04 -17.51 -5.35
C CYS A 446 -26.68 -16.05 -5.13
N ARG A 447 -27.15 -15.44 -4.03
CA ARG A 447 -26.81 -14.04 -3.68
C ARG A 447 -25.46 -13.86 -3.02
N ARG A 448 -24.80 -14.95 -2.60
CA ARG A 448 -23.47 -14.95 -1.98
C ARG A 448 -22.34 -14.98 -3.00
N GLN A 449 -22.66 -15.17 -4.28
CA GLN A 449 -21.66 -15.14 -5.34
C GLN A 449 -21.15 -13.72 -5.55
N TYR A 450 -19.83 -13.60 -5.78
CA TYR A 450 -19.21 -12.31 -6.05
C TYR A 450 -19.81 -11.66 -7.31
N ARG A 451 -20.24 -10.42 -7.18
CA ARG A 451 -20.78 -9.62 -8.27
C ARG A 451 -19.89 -8.39 -8.47
N PRO A 452 -19.12 -8.36 -9.55
CA PRO A 452 -18.30 -7.20 -9.86
C PRO A 452 -19.19 -5.98 -10.15
N ARG A 453 -18.67 -4.81 -9.83
CA ARG A 453 -19.31 -3.51 -10.13
C ARG A 453 -18.78 -2.89 -11.41
N VAL A 454 -17.52 -3.20 -11.74
CA VAL A 454 -16.79 -2.66 -12.88
C VAL A 454 -16.71 -3.67 -14.01
N PHE A 455 -16.36 -4.93 -13.71
CA PHE A 455 -16.21 -5.97 -14.72
C PHE A 455 -17.54 -6.52 -15.22
N LEU A 456 -17.62 -6.69 -16.54
CA LEU A 456 -18.84 -7.08 -17.23
C LEU A 456 -19.29 -8.51 -16.90
N ARG A 457 -20.61 -8.71 -16.88
CA ARG A 457 -21.29 -10.00 -16.75
C ARG A 457 -22.40 -10.16 -17.80
N GLU A 458 -22.54 -9.19 -18.72
CA GLU A 458 -23.51 -9.24 -19.79
C GLU A 458 -23.09 -10.21 -20.88
N ASN A 459 -24.08 -10.77 -21.57
CA ASN A 459 -23.88 -11.48 -22.81
C ASN A 459 -23.62 -10.51 -23.98
N ARG A 460 -23.39 -11.04 -25.19
CA ARG A 460 -23.14 -10.24 -26.38
C ARG A 460 -24.24 -9.19 -26.64
N ASP A 461 -25.50 -9.57 -26.52
CA ASP A 461 -26.62 -8.67 -26.80
C ASP A 461 -26.68 -7.52 -25.79
N GLY A 462 -26.43 -7.79 -24.52
CA GLY A 462 -26.34 -6.77 -23.48
C GLY A 462 -25.16 -5.81 -23.71
N TYR A 463 -24.01 -6.36 -24.07
CA TYR A 463 -22.82 -5.57 -24.41
C TYR A 463 -23.04 -4.67 -25.63
N GLU A 464 -23.66 -5.17 -26.72
CA GLU A 464 -24.03 -4.35 -27.88
C GLU A 464 -25.06 -3.27 -27.52
N ALA A 465 -26.05 -3.61 -26.70
CA ALA A 465 -27.06 -2.66 -26.23
C ALA A 465 -26.46 -1.55 -25.34
N SER A 466 -25.37 -1.84 -24.61
CA SER A 466 -24.61 -0.86 -23.82
C SER A 466 -23.66 -0.01 -24.68
N LYS A 467 -23.70 -0.11 -26.00
CA LYS A 467 -22.79 0.54 -26.95
C LYS A 467 -21.33 0.08 -26.78
N ARG A 468 -21.15 -1.17 -26.44
CA ARG A 468 -19.82 -1.84 -26.24
C ARG A 468 -18.96 -1.18 -25.17
N ARG A 469 -19.57 -0.61 -24.14
CA ARG A 469 -18.85 -0.05 -23.00
C ARG A 469 -18.12 -1.17 -22.26
N ASP A 470 -16.83 -0.97 -22.06
CA ASP A 470 -15.95 -1.93 -21.39
C ASP A 470 -15.75 -1.60 -19.90
N ALA A 471 -14.88 -2.35 -19.24
CA ALA A 471 -14.59 -2.15 -17.82
C ALA A 471 -13.90 -0.80 -17.52
N LEU A 472 -13.10 -0.29 -18.47
CA LEU A 472 -12.44 1.00 -18.33
C LEU A 472 -13.46 2.16 -18.40
N ASP A 473 -14.45 2.05 -19.31
CA ASP A 473 -15.56 3.01 -19.41
C ASP A 473 -16.39 3.04 -18.10
N HIS A 474 -16.70 1.87 -17.53
CA HIS A 474 -17.41 1.78 -16.26
C HIS A 474 -16.58 2.34 -15.11
N ALA A 475 -15.28 2.04 -15.06
CA ALA A 475 -14.38 2.59 -14.04
C ALA A 475 -14.30 4.12 -14.12
N ARG A 476 -14.23 4.67 -15.34
CA ARG A 476 -14.22 6.13 -15.56
C ARG A 476 -15.53 6.77 -15.09
N GLU A 477 -16.68 6.19 -15.42
CA GLU A 477 -17.98 6.69 -14.96
C GLU A 477 -18.09 6.72 -13.43
N ILE A 478 -17.65 5.64 -12.77
CA ILE A 478 -17.62 5.57 -11.29
C ILE A 478 -16.66 6.63 -10.73
N CYS A 479 -15.47 6.77 -11.31
CA CYS A 479 -14.48 7.76 -10.90
C CYS A 479 -15.05 9.18 -10.98
N LEU A 480 -15.63 9.56 -12.11
CA LEU A 480 -16.26 10.88 -12.30
C LEU A 480 -17.46 11.07 -11.36
N GLY A 481 -18.23 10.02 -11.10
CA GLY A 481 -19.29 10.03 -10.10
C GLY A 481 -18.78 10.33 -8.69
N PHE A 482 -17.65 9.75 -8.29
CA PHE A 482 -17.02 10.01 -7.00
C PHE A 482 -16.46 11.44 -6.90
N MET A 483 -15.90 11.97 -7.97
CA MET A 483 -15.45 13.36 -8.03
C MET A 483 -16.62 14.34 -7.87
N ALA A 484 -17.72 14.12 -8.60
CA ALA A 484 -18.91 14.96 -8.54
C ALA A 484 -19.60 14.93 -7.16
N ASN A 485 -19.52 13.80 -6.46
CA ASN A 485 -20.09 13.60 -5.13
C ASN A 485 -19.00 13.53 -4.06
N SER A 486 -17.91 14.32 -4.21
CA SER A 486 -16.81 14.36 -3.27
C SER A 486 -17.28 14.68 -1.85
N PRO A 487 -16.93 13.88 -0.84
CA PRO A 487 -17.27 14.18 0.55
C PRO A 487 -16.68 15.52 0.99
N PRO A 488 -17.29 16.18 1.99
CA PRO A 488 -16.68 17.37 2.58
C PRO A 488 -15.33 17.04 3.19
N PRO A 489 -14.44 18.05 3.40
CA PRO A 489 -13.16 17.83 4.06
C PRO A 489 -13.33 17.13 5.40
N ALA A 490 -12.40 16.23 5.72
CA ALA A 490 -12.39 15.51 7.00
C ALA A 490 -12.09 16.43 8.19
N ILE A 491 -11.25 17.45 7.96
CA ILE A 491 -10.95 18.50 8.93
C ILE A 491 -11.69 19.77 8.49
N GLN A 492 -12.64 20.23 9.32
CA GLN A 492 -13.48 21.41 9.09
C GLN A 492 -13.32 22.47 10.19
N ASP A 493 -12.66 22.13 11.30
CA ASP A 493 -12.39 23.07 12.36
C ASP A 493 -11.46 24.18 11.85
N GLU A 494 -11.92 25.43 11.98
CA GLU A 494 -11.19 26.59 11.41
C GLU A 494 -9.86 26.83 12.12
N ILE A 495 -9.77 26.57 13.42
CA ILE A 495 -8.54 26.75 14.20
C ILE A 495 -7.51 25.73 13.73
N GLN A 496 -7.91 24.47 13.61
CA GLN A 496 -7.07 23.39 13.14
C GLN A 496 -6.60 23.62 11.68
N CYS A 497 -7.51 24.02 10.79
CA CYS A 497 -7.16 24.39 9.42
C CYS A 497 -6.15 25.53 9.37
N ARG A 498 -6.34 26.57 10.20
CA ARG A 498 -5.43 27.72 10.26
C ARG A 498 -4.06 27.35 10.80
N GLU A 499 -4.00 26.48 11.81
CA GLU A 499 -2.74 25.93 12.32
C GLU A 499 -1.96 25.20 11.23
N MET A 500 -2.61 24.32 10.48
CA MET A 500 -1.98 23.62 9.35
C MET A 500 -1.46 24.59 8.27
N GLU A 501 -2.23 25.62 7.92
CA GLU A 501 -1.81 26.66 6.96
C GLU A 501 -0.58 27.42 7.45
N ILE A 502 -0.53 27.78 8.73
CA ILE A 502 0.62 28.46 9.35
C ILE A 502 1.86 27.55 9.31
N LEU A 503 1.70 26.25 9.59
CA LEU A 503 2.82 25.29 9.53
C LEU A 503 3.39 25.18 8.12
N VAL A 504 2.54 25.05 7.09
CA VAL A 504 2.98 25.02 5.68
C VAL A 504 3.73 26.30 5.30
N ALA A 505 3.15 27.47 5.60
CA ALA A 505 3.78 28.77 5.27
C ALA A 505 5.09 29.00 6.04
N SER A 506 5.21 28.44 7.25
CA SER A 506 6.44 28.54 8.03
C SER A 506 7.53 27.62 7.51
N ALA A 507 7.16 26.40 7.09
CA ALA A 507 8.08 25.46 6.44
C ALA A 507 8.65 26.06 5.14
N ASP A 508 7.78 26.62 4.28
CA ASP A 508 8.22 27.29 3.06
C ASP A 508 9.25 28.39 3.37
N ARG A 509 8.93 29.28 4.30
CA ARG A 509 9.79 30.40 4.67
C ARG A 509 11.16 29.95 5.19
N GLU A 510 11.18 28.96 6.10
CA GLU A 510 12.42 28.51 6.74
C GLU A 510 13.29 27.69 5.77
N ILE A 511 12.69 26.74 5.06
CA ILE A 511 13.41 25.83 4.17
C ILE A 511 13.96 26.59 2.95
N LEU A 512 13.15 27.45 2.32
CA LEU A 512 13.59 28.23 1.16
C LEU A 512 14.64 29.29 1.54
N ALA A 513 14.53 29.90 2.73
CA ALA A 513 15.56 30.83 3.19
C ALA A 513 16.90 30.12 3.47
N ALA A 514 16.86 28.92 4.04
CA ALA A 514 18.05 28.11 4.27
C ALA A 514 18.73 27.70 2.97
N GLU A 515 17.97 27.31 1.95
CA GLU A 515 18.51 26.95 0.63
C GLU A 515 19.11 28.16 -0.09
N ALA A 516 18.45 29.33 -0.04
CA ALA A 516 18.99 30.57 -0.62
C ALA A 516 20.33 30.95 0.02
N ALA A 517 20.47 30.82 1.35
CA ALA A 517 21.72 31.07 2.06
C ALA A 517 22.84 30.11 1.65
N ASN A 518 22.51 28.81 1.48
CA ASN A 518 23.46 27.78 1.03
C ASN A 518 23.92 27.98 -0.41
N THR A 519 23.04 28.42 -1.30
CA THR A 519 23.36 28.71 -2.71
C THR A 519 24.25 29.95 -2.83
N GLY A 520 23.95 31.03 -2.10
CA GLY A 520 24.81 32.22 -2.06
C GLY A 520 26.23 31.95 -1.55
N ALA A 521 26.38 31.08 -0.54
CA ALA A 521 27.68 30.68 -0.04
C ALA A 521 28.49 29.80 -1.01
N ARG A 522 27.84 29.10 -1.96
CA ARG A 522 28.51 28.32 -3.03
C ARG A 522 28.97 29.15 -4.22
N GLU A 523 28.33 30.29 -4.47
CA GLU A 523 28.72 31.22 -5.55
C GLU A 523 29.88 32.14 -5.15
N GLU A 524 30.19 32.23 -3.84
CA GLU A 524 31.32 33.05 -3.33
C GLU A 524 32.64 32.25 -3.19
N ILE A 525 32.66 30.93 -3.52
CA ILE A 525 33.86 30.07 -3.54
C ILE A 525 34.24 29.76 -5.00
#